data_496758d3c16914e2f0f5fb87139dda3a
#
_entry.id   496758d3c16914e2f0f5fb87139dda3a
#
_cell.length_a   1.000
_cell.length_b   1.000
_cell.length_c   1.000
_cell.angle_alpha   90.00
_cell.angle_beta   90.00
_cell.angle_gamma   90.00
#
_symmetry.space_group_name_H-M   'P 1'
#
loop_
_entity.id
_entity.type
_entity.pdbx_description
1 polymer ?
#
loop_
_entity_poly.entity_id
_entity_poly.type
_entity_poly.pdbx_seq_one_letter_code
_entity_poly.pdbx_strand_id
1 'polypeptide(L)'
;MMNDLVRENGRFRSGGVGVFEGDKLIHAAPPANYVPKLIADLFEWYKQSTLHILIKSCIFHYEFEFIHPFADGNGRMGRMWHTLLLSQWNELFAWLPIEELIRERQQEYYDALAAADNKADCTGFVEMMMEIIFDALIELDKTDQDNDQVSNQVKLLLECMGSDELSAIQIMERLGLSHRPTFRKNYLHPALNKGFIEMTIPDKPNSRNQKYRRK
;
A
#
# COMPACT_ATOMS: atom_id res chain seq x y z
N MET A 1 18.19 6.58 -6.82
CA MET A 1 17.04 7.01 -6.05
C MET A 1 17.25 8.36 -5.36
N MET A 2 18.37 8.58 -4.68
CA MET A 2 18.64 9.82 -3.92
C MET A 2 19.48 10.85 -4.69
N ASN A 3 19.73 10.63 -5.98
CA ASN A 3 20.49 11.55 -6.82
C ASN A 3 19.74 12.88 -6.88
N ASP A 4 20.45 14.00 -6.70
CA ASP A 4 19.91 15.37 -6.70
C ASP A 4 18.99 15.72 -5.50
N LEU A 5 18.68 14.78 -4.59
CA LEU A 5 17.88 15.02 -3.39
C LEU A 5 18.73 15.28 -2.14
N VAL A 6 19.93 14.73 -2.08
CA VAL A 6 20.85 14.88 -0.96
C VAL A 6 22.28 15.15 -1.44
N ARG A 7 23.06 15.95 -0.67
CA ARG A 7 24.42 16.33 -1.03
C ARG A 7 25.40 15.15 -1.03
N GLU A 8 25.19 14.15 -0.17
CA GLU A 8 26.04 12.96 0.01
C GLU A 8 25.33 11.69 -0.48
N ASN A 9 24.88 11.69 -1.74
CA ASN A 9 24.24 10.50 -2.29
C ASN A 9 25.26 9.40 -2.62
N GLY A 10 24.79 8.14 -2.59
CA GLY A 10 25.56 6.96 -3.00
C GLY A 10 26.70 6.55 -2.06
N ARG A 11 26.81 7.15 -0.86
CA ARG A 11 27.80 6.80 0.15
C ARG A 11 27.23 6.88 1.56
N PHE A 12 27.84 6.16 2.48
CA PHE A 12 27.53 6.31 3.90
C PHE A 12 27.96 7.67 4.41
N ARG A 13 27.27 8.16 5.45
CA ARG A 13 27.61 9.41 6.11
C ARG A 13 29.03 9.41 6.69
N SER A 14 29.63 10.55 6.73
CA SER A 14 30.95 10.78 7.34
C SER A 14 30.87 11.46 8.71
N GLY A 15 29.71 12.05 9.05
CA GLY A 15 29.45 12.75 10.30
C GLY A 15 28.45 12.07 11.22
N GLY A 16 28.29 12.64 12.42
CA GLY A 16 27.22 12.26 13.34
C GLY A 16 25.86 12.72 12.81
N VAL A 17 24.83 11.90 12.99
CA VAL A 17 23.44 12.21 12.68
C VAL A 17 22.56 11.64 13.80
N GLY A 18 21.29 12.03 13.81
CA GLY A 18 20.27 11.50 14.72
C GLY A 18 18.88 11.63 14.12
N VAL A 19 17.93 10.95 14.72
CA VAL A 19 16.51 11.10 14.43
C VAL A 19 15.97 12.16 15.37
N PHE A 20 15.31 13.16 14.81
CA PHE A 20 14.72 14.27 15.55
C PHE A 20 13.22 14.34 15.34
N GLU A 21 12.50 14.67 16.40
CA GLU A 21 11.11 15.10 16.38
C GLU A 21 11.06 16.58 16.76
N GLY A 22 10.92 17.46 15.79
CA GLY A 22 11.16 18.89 16.00
C GLY A 22 12.60 19.13 16.49
N ASP A 23 12.74 19.73 17.66
CA ASP A 23 14.05 20.00 18.31
C ASP A 23 14.49 18.89 19.27
N LYS A 24 13.65 17.87 19.51
CA LYS A 24 13.94 16.76 20.42
C LYS A 24 14.70 15.67 19.71
N LEU A 25 15.87 15.30 20.21
CA LEU A 25 16.62 14.13 19.76
C LEU A 25 15.90 12.85 20.25
N ILE A 26 15.42 12.04 19.31
CA ILE A 26 14.78 10.76 19.57
C ILE A 26 15.82 9.65 19.65
N HIS A 27 16.79 9.65 18.72
CA HIS A 27 17.83 8.64 18.61
C HIS A 27 19.15 9.30 18.16
N ALA A 28 20.25 8.96 18.84
CA ALA A 28 21.59 9.31 18.42
C ALA A 28 22.23 8.13 17.68
N ALA A 29 22.38 8.26 16.37
CA ALA A 29 22.94 7.18 15.56
C ALA A 29 24.40 6.84 15.96
N PRO A 30 24.84 5.58 15.77
CA PRO A 30 26.21 5.16 16.05
C PRO A 30 27.25 6.02 15.33
N PRO A 31 28.52 6.11 15.82
CA PRO A 31 29.57 6.84 15.12
C PRO A 31 29.75 6.38 13.66
N ALA A 32 29.98 7.33 12.75
CA ALA A 32 30.01 7.09 11.31
C ALA A 32 31.01 6.01 10.87
N ASN A 33 32.14 5.87 11.56
CA ASN A 33 33.15 4.86 11.25
C ASN A 33 32.70 3.41 11.48
N TYR A 34 31.62 3.17 12.24
CA TYR A 34 31.04 1.85 12.45
C TYR A 34 29.98 1.49 11.39
N VAL A 35 29.41 2.47 10.69
CA VAL A 35 28.30 2.27 9.75
C VAL A 35 28.57 1.19 8.72
N PRO A 36 29.73 1.14 8.02
CA PRO A 36 29.97 0.09 7.03
C PRO A 36 29.92 -1.33 7.63
N LYS A 37 30.45 -1.49 8.84
CA LYS A 37 30.43 -2.78 9.54
C LYS A 37 29.02 -3.13 9.99
N LEU A 38 28.31 -2.20 10.62
CA LEU A 38 26.94 -2.44 11.12
C LEU A 38 25.98 -2.81 9.99
N ILE A 39 26.09 -2.16 8.84
CA ILE A 39 25.29 -2.51 7.66
C ILE A 39 25.66 -3.91 7.13
N ALA A 40 26.94 -4.25 7.08
CA ALA A 40 27.37 -5.60 6.67
C ALA A 40 26.83 -6.68 7.63
N ASP A 41 26.93 -6.43 8.95
CA ASP A 41 26.43 -7.32 9.99
C ASP A 41 24.90 -7.48 9.91
N LEU A 42 24.14 -6.39 9.62
CA LEU A 42 22.69 -6.42 9.44
C LEU A 42 22.28 -7.31 8.25
N PHE A 43 22.94 -7.17 7.10
CA PHE A 43 22.66 -8.00 5.94
C PHE A 43 23.04 -9.47 6.17
N GLU A 44 24.13 -9.72 6.89
CA GLU A 44 24.55 -11.08 7.24
C GLU A 44 23.55 -11.73 8.20
N TRP A 45 23.12 -11.01 9.26
CA TRP A 45 22.05 -11.44 10.15
C TRP A 45 20.77 -11.76 9.37
N TYR A 46 20.37 -10.90 8.43
CA TYR A 46 19.18 -11.11 7.63
C TYR A 46 19.27 -12.40 6.82
N LYS A 47 20.43 -12.74 6.24
CA LYS A 47 20.62 -13.97 5.48
C LYS A 47 20.56 -15.23 6.34
N GLN A 48 21.16 -15.16 7.54
CA GLN A 48 21.26 -16.32 8.44
C GLN A 48 20.03 -16.53 9.31
N SER A 49 19.24 -15.48 9.55
CA SER A 49 18.07 -15.54 10.44
C SER A 49 16.99 -16.50 9.93
N THR A 50 16.53 -17.36 10.82
CA THR A 50 15.44 -18.32 10.60
C THR A 50 14.06 -17.78 11.00
N LEU A 51 13.98 -16.53 11.47
CA LEU A 51 12.73 -15.89 11.83
C LEU A 51 11.80 -15.77 10.62
N HIS A 52 10.48 -15.78 10.88
CA HIS A 52 9.52 -15.54 9.82
C HIS A 52 9.74 -14.17 9.16
N ILE A 53 9.55 -14.08 7.86
CA ILE A 53 9.87 -12.87 7.08
C ILE A 53 9.19 -11.60 7.58
N LEU A 54 7.95 -11.68 8.05
CA LEU A 54 7.21 -10.55 8.62
C LEU A 54 7.96 -9.95 9.82
N ILE A 55 8.40 -10.79 10.75
CA ILE A 55 9.17 -10.36 11.93
C ILE A 55 10.57 -9.88 11.52
N LYS A 56 11.22 -10.66 10.66
CA LYS A 56 12.59 -10.38 10.20
C LYS A 56 12.68 -9.04 9.44
N SER A 57 11.69 -8.70 8.63
CA SER A 57 11.63 -7.42 7.92
C SER A 57 11.41 -6.23 8.86
N CYS A 58 10.60 -6.40 9.91
CA CYS A 58 10.40 -5.36 10.93
C CYS A 58 11.68 -5.11 11.75
N ILE A 59 12.39 -6.18 12.16
CA ILE A 59 13.67 -6.06 12.85
C ILE A 59 14.72 -5.40 11.92
N PHE A 60 14.79 -5.82 10.66
CA PHE A 60 15.68 -5.19 9.67
C PHE A 60 15.40 -3.70 9.52
N HIS A 61 14.12 -3.32 9.46
CA HIS A 61 13.71 -1.93 9.38
C HIS A 61 14.17 -1.14 10.61
N TYR A 62 13.92 -1.66 11.82
CA TYR A 62 14.37 -1.04 13.08
C TYR A 62 15.88 -0.84 13.11
N GLU A 63 16.66 -1.90 12.85
CA GLU A 63 18.12 -1.84 12.86
C GLU A 63 18.67 -0.87 11.80
N PHE A 64 18.03 -0.81 10.63
CA PHE A 64 18.42 0.14 9.59
C PHE A 64 18.19 1.60 10.04
N GLU A 65 17.07 1.89 10.70
CA GLU A 65 16.79 3.20 11.28
C GLU A 65 17.73 3.51 12.45
N PHE A 66 18.07 2.51 13.27
CA PHE A 66 19.05 2.65 14.36
C PHE A 66 20.44 2.99 13.82
N ILE A 67 20.94 2.28 12.83
CA ILE A 67 22.26 2.54 12.21
C ILE A 67 22.29 3.90 11.53
N HIS A 68 21.19 4.31 10.92
CA HIS A 68 21.03 5.59 10.22
C HIS A 68 22.17 5.87 9.23
N PRO A 69 22.35 5.02 8.19
CA PRO A 69 23.60 4.95 7.43
C PRO A 69 23.90 6.17 6.55
N PHE A 70 22.91 6.99 6.23
CA PHE A 70 23.05 8.11 5.31
C PHE A 70 22.94 9.46 6.04
N ALA A 71 23.42 10.53 5.40
CA ALA A 71 23.29 11.89 5.92
C ALA A 71 21.81 12.37 5.91
N ASP A 72 21.01 11.87 4.98
CA ASP A 72 19.58 12.13 4.86
C ASP A 72 18.89 10.98 4.11
N GLY A 73 17.57 10.85 4.31
CA GLY A 73 16.72 9.89 3.58
C GLY A 73 16.69 8.48 4.15
N ASN A 74 17.21 8.28 5.37
CA ASN A 74 17.21 6.95 6.00
C ASN A 74 15.80 6.38 6.14
N GLY A 75 14.82 7.15 6.63
CA GLY A 75 13.45 6.69 6.76
C GLY A 75 12.82 6.23 5.43
N ARG A 76 13.09 6.94 4.33
CA ARG A 76 12.66 6.52 2.98
C ARG A 76 13.32 5.21 2.55
N MET A 77 14.61 5.09 2.83
CA MET A 77 15.38 3.87 2.51
C MET A 77 14.96 2.68 3.38
N GLY A 78 14.74 2.89 4.68
CA GLY A 78 14.27 1.85 5.59
C GLY A 78 12.91 1.30 5.17
N ARG A 79 11.94 2.17 4.87
CA ARG A 79 10.62 1.77 4.36
C ARG A 79 10.71 1.07 3.00
N MET A 80 11.55 1.56 2.10
CA MET A 80 11.79 0.89 0.81
C MET A 80 12.37 -0.53 1.01
N TRP A 81 13.34 -0.70 1.91
CA TRP A 81 13.89 -2.02 2.23
C TRP A 81 12.82 -2.93 2.83
N HIS A 82 12.02 -2.43 3.76
CA HIS A 82 10.94 -3.20 4.37
C HIS A 82 9.97 -3.74 3.30
N THR A 83 9.47 -2.85 2.42
CA THR A 83 8.59 -3.24 1.30
C THR A 83 9.27 -4.23 0.35
N LEU A 84 10.54 -4.00 -0.01
CA LEU A 84 11.29 -4.89 -0.89
C LEU A 84 11.44 -6.30 -0.29
N LEU A 85 11.80 -6.39 0.98
CA LEU A 85 11.98 -7.68 1.65
C LEU A 85 10.68 -8.48 1.74
N LEU A 86 9.58 -7.81 2.04
CA LEU A 86 8.25 -8.41 2.07
C LEU A 86 7.76 -8.82 0.67
N SER A 87 7.96 -7.98 -0.34
CA SER A 87 7.52 -8.26 -1.72
C SER A 87 8.27 -9.41 -2.37
N GLN A 88 9.54 -9.66 -1.98
CA GLN A 88 10.27 -10.85 -2.41
C GLN A 88 9.67 -12.16 -1.88
N TRP A 89 9.01 -12.11 -0.74
CA TRP A 89 8.31 -13.25 -0.16
C TRP A 89 6.90 -13.42 -0.75
N ASN A 90 6.17 -12.30 -0.88
CA ASN A 90 4.84 -12.30 -1.50
C ASN A 90 4.62 -10.94 -2.20
N GLU A 91 4.37 -10.99 -3.53
CA GLU A 91 4.19 -9.82 -4.39
C GLU A 91 3.09 -8.87 -3.90
N LEU A 92 2.09 -9.38 -3.18
CA LEU A 92 1.02 -8.58 -2.57
C LEU A 92 1.56 -7.39 -1.78
N PHE A 93 2.67 -7.59 -1.05
CA PHE A 93 3.26 -6.54 -0.20
C PHE A 93 3.85 -5.35 -0.99
N ALA A 94 4.09 -5.49 -2.29
CA ALA A 94 4.49 -4.37 -3.14
C ALA A 94 3.37 -3.33 -3.34
N TRP A 95 2.12 -3.73 -3.11
CA TRP A 95 0.92 -2.94 -3.35
C TRP A 95 0.24 -2.44 -2.08
N LEU A 96 0.68 -2.90 -0.90
CA LEU A 96 0.13 -2.47 0.37
C LEU A 96 0.56 -1.04 0.71
N PRO A 97 -0.34 -0.18 1.22
CA PRO A 97 -0.07 1.21 1.58
C PRO A 97 0.66 1.35 2.93
N ILE A 98 1.64 0.47 3.21
CA ILE A 98 2.36 0.44 4.50
C ILE A 98 3.03 1.78 4.79
N GLU A 99 3.62 2.42 3.78
CA GLU A 99 4.28 3.73 3.95
C GLU A 99 3.29 4.84 4.33
N GLU A 100 2.09 4.80 3.77
CA GLU A 100 1.02 5.76 4.09
C GLU A 100 0.51 5.57 5.52
N LEU A 101 0.27 4.33 5.93
CA LEU A 101 -0.16 4.00 7.30
C LEU A 101 0.92 4.35 8.35
N ILE A 102 2.20 4.14 8.05
CA ILE A 102 3.30 4.63 8.92
C ILE A 102 3.23 6.16 9.04
N ARG A 103 2.97 6.87 7.93
CA ARG A 103 2.87 8.33 7.95
C ARG A 103 1.67 8.82 8.77
N GLU A 104 0.54 8.15 8.69
CA GLU A 104 -0.66 8.48 9.48
C GLU A 104 -0.47 8.22 10.97
N ARG A 105 0.30 7.19 11.33
CA ARG A 105 0.66 6.83 12.70
C ARG A 105 2.07 7.30 13.08
N GLN A 106 2.54 8.42 12.52
CA GLN A 106 3.92 8.88 12.63
C GLN A 106 4.39 9.06 14.07
N GLN A 107 3.52 9.57 14.96
CA GLN A 107 3.86 9.74 16.37
C GLN A 107 4.10 8.41 17.07
N GLU A 108 3.23 7.42 16.88
CA GLU A 108 3.38 6.08 17.43
C GLU A 108 4.67 5.41 16.92
N TYR A 109 4.98 5.63 15.64
CA TYR A 109 6.21 5.12 15.04
C TYR A 109 7.46 5.68 15.70
N TYR A 110 7.54 7.00 15.96
CA TYR A 110 8.67 7.60 16.64
C TYR A 110 8.75 7.20 18.12
N ASP A 111 7.62 7.10 18.80
CA ASP A 111 7.55 6.66 20.19
C ASP A 111 8.00 5.20 20.32
N ALA A 112 7.63 4.31 19.39
CA ALA A 112 8.09 2.93 19.36
C ALA A 112 9.59 2.81 19.09
N LEU A 113 10.15 3.61 18.17
CA LEU A 113 11.60 3.69 17.93
C LEU A 113 12.35 4.14 19.19
N ALA A 114 11.89 5.23 19.82
CA ALA A 114 12.53 5.76 21.03
C ALA A 114 12.44 4.77 22.21
N ALA A 115 11.30 4.08 22.36
CA ALA A 115 11.12 3.08 23.40
C ALA A 115 12.04 1.86 23.19
N ALA A 116 12.18 1.41 21.95
CA ALA A 116 13.06 0.30 21.59
C ALA A 116 14.52 0.64 21.86
N ASP A 117 14.95 1.85 21.50
CA ASP A 117 16.31 2.35 21.73
C ASP A 117 16.64 2.43 23.24
N ASN A 118 15.73 3.01 24.04
CA ASN A 118 15.90 3.15 25.48
C ASN A 118 15.94 1.82 26.25
N LYS A 119 15.21 0.80 25.75
CA LYS A 119 15.12 -0.53 26.39
C LYS A 119 16.12 -1.54 25.83
N ALA A 120 16.79 -1.22 24.72
CA ALA A 120 17.54 -2.17 23.90
C ALA A 120 16.70 -3.42 23.54
N ASP A 121 15.41 -3.20 23.26
CA ASP A 121 14.41 -4.23 22.93
C ASP A 121 13.43 -3.69 21.89
N CYS A 122 13.51 -4.23 20.68
CA CYS A 122 12.66 -3.80 19.56
C CYS A 122 11.31 -4.51 19.49
N THR A 123 10.94 -5.34 20.46
CA THR A 123 9.68 -6.11 20.44
C THR A 123 8.47 -5.21 20.22
N GLY A 124 8.34 -4.11 20.98
CA GLY A 124 7.21 -3.18 20.83
C GLY A 124 7.18 -2.48 19.47
N PHE A 125 8.34 -2.21 18.86
CA PHE A 125 8.40 -1.70 17.49
C PHE A 125 7.94 -2.74 16.47
N VAL A 126 8.35 -4.01 16.64
CA VAL A 126 7.92 -5.12 15.78
C VAL A 126 6.40 -5.31 15.88
N GLU A 127 5.84 -5.29 17.08
CA GLU A 127 4.39 -5.40 17.32
C GLU A 127 3.63 -4.28 16.60
N MET A 128 4.04 -3.02 16.76
CA MET A 128 3.44 -1.88 16.07
C MET A 128 3.52 -2.02 14.53
N MET A 129 4.66 -2.42 13.99
CA MET A 129 4.80 -2.64 12.54
C MET A 129 3.93 -3.80 12.04
N MET A 130 3.75 -4.85 12.84
CA MET A 130 2.84 -5.95 12.52
C MET A 130 1.37 -5.50 12.51
N GLU A 131 0.96 -4.60 13.40
CA GLU A 131 -0.37 -3.97 13.38
C GLU A 131 -0.57 -3.15 12.10
N ILE A 132 0.41 -2.34 11.70
CA ILE A 132 0.35 -1.59 10.44
C ILE A 132 0.20 -2.52 9.22
N ILE A 133 0.96 -3.62 9.18
CA ILE A 133 0.83 -4.62 8.11
C ILE A 133 -0.57 -5.25 8.12
N PHE A 134 -1.10 -5.56 9.30
CA PHE A 134 -2.44 -6.12 9.43
C PHE A 134 -3.53 -5.14 8.97
N ASP A 135 -3.44 -3.87 9.36
CA ASP A 135 -4.36 -2.83 8.92
C ASP A 135 -4.33 -2.64 7.40
N ALA A 136 -3.12 -2.67 6.80
CA ALA A 136 -2.95 -2.61 5.35
C ALA A 136 -3.62 -3.78 4.62
N LEU A 137 -3.55 -4.99 5.17
CA LEU A 137 -4.21 -6.18 4.62
C LEU A 137 -5.73 -6.09 4.73
N ILE A 138 -6.26 -5.57 5.86
CA ILE A 138 -7.70 -5.34 6.04
C ILE A 138 -8.22 -4.30 5.05
N GLU A 139 -7.47 -3.25 4.79
CA GLU A 139 -7.85 -2.22 3.82
C GLU A 139 -7.91 -2.78 2.40
N LEU A 140 -6.94 -3.62 2.03
CA LEU A 140 -6.94 -4.31 0.75
C LEU A 140 -8.16 -5.24 0.61
N ASP A 141 -8.47 -6.05 1.64
CA ASP A 141 -9.63 -6.95 1.62
C ASP A 141 -10.95 -6.18 1.45
N LYS A 142 -11.11 -5.02 2.10
CA LYS A 142 -12.28 -4.14 1.88
C LYS A 142 -12.36 -3.64 0.43
N THR A 143 -11.24 -3.27 -0.16
CA THR A 143 -11.18 -2.82 -1.55
C THR A 143 -11.56 -3.94 -2.52
N ASP A 144 -11.15 -5.18 -2.25
CA ASP A 144 -11.53 -6.35 -3.05
C ASP A 144 -13.01 -6.70 -2.88
N GLN A 145 -13.57 -6.57 -1.69
CA GLN A 145 -15.01 -6.76 -1.44
C GLN A 145 -15.87 -5.70 -2.17
N ASP A 146 -15.42 -4.44 -2.23
CA ASP A 146 -16.08 -3.40 -3.02
C ASP A 146 -15.98 -3.68 -4.53
N ASN A 147 -14.88 -4.25 -5.01
CA ASN A 147 -14.73 -4.73 -6.38
C ASN A 147 -15.62 -5.96 -6.68
N ASP A 148 -15.84 -6.84 -5.73
CA ASP A 148 -16.77 -7.96 -5.85
C ASP A 148 -18.23 -7.51 -5.84
N GLN A 149 -18.59 -6.46 -5.09
CA GLN A 149 -19.93 -5.84 -5.19
C GLN A 149 -20.18 -5.26 -6.59
N VAL A 150 -19.20 -4.61 -7.19
CA VAL A 150 -19.28 -4.16 -8.61
C VAL A 150 -19.45 -5.36 -9.54
N SER A 151 -18.79 -6.49 -9.25
CA SER A 151 -18.96 -7.75 -9.99
C SER A 151 -20.37 -8.33 -9.81
N ASN A 152 -20.94 -8.31 -8.62
CA ASN A 152 -22.31 -8.77 -8.35
C ASN A 152 -23.36 -7.90 -9.03
N GLN A 153 -23.19 -6.58 -9.03
CA GLN A 153 -24.08 -5.65 -9.72
C GLN A 153 -24.06 -5.85 -11.24
N VAL A 154 -22.87 -6.08 -11.79
CA VAL A 154 -22.72 -6.41 -13.23
C VAL A 154 -23.34 -7.78 -13.54
N LYS A 155 -23.19 -8.79 -12.68
CA LYS A 155 -23.86 -10.09 -12.84
C LYS A 155 -25.37 -9.94 -12.87
N LEU A 156 -25.96 -9.23 -11.91
CA LEU A 156 -27.40 -8.97 -11.86
C LEU A 156 -27.89 -8.25 -13.12
N LEU A 157 -27.12 -7.27 -13.63
CA LEU A 157 -27.44 -6.59 -14.87
C LEU A 157 -27.42 -7.57 -16.04
N LEU A 158 -26.41 -8.41 -16.18
CA LEU A 158 -26.31 -9.39 -17.26
C LEU A 158 -27.41 -10.45 -17.20
N GLU A 159 -27.76 -10.91 -16.00
CA GLU A 159 -28.84 -11.86 -15.78
C GLU A 159 -30.20 -11.25 -16.16
N CYS A 160 -30.45 -10.00 -15.76
CA CYS A 160 -31.72 -9.33 -16.08
C CYS A 160 -31.84 -9.00 -17.57
N MET A 161 -30.73 -8.79 -18.27
CA MET A 161 -30.75 -8.54 -19.74
C MET A 161 -30.95 -9.81 -20.55
N GLY A 162 -30.40 -10.94 -20.11
CA GLY A 162 -30.41 -12.18 -20.90
C GLY A 162 -29.79 -11.96 -22.28
N SER A 163 -30.55 -12.27 -23.36
CA SER A 163 -30.18 -12.03 -24.76
C SER A 163 -30.89 -10.81 -25.38
N ASP A 164 -31.65 -10.05 -24.59
CA ASP A 164 -32.46 -8.96 -25.08
C ASP A 164 -31.65 -7.66 -25.31
N GLU A 165 -32.09 -6.87 -26.31
CA GLU A 165 -31.65 -5.50 -26.49
C GLU A 165 -32.55 -4.54 -25.71
N LEU A 166 -32.06 -3.99 -24.61
CA LEU A 166 -32.85 -3.19 -23.68
C LEU A 166 -32.33 -1.76 -23.57
N SER A 167 -33.25 -0.81 -23.44
CA SER A 167 -32.92 0.56 -23.06
C SER A 167 -32.50 0.65 -21.57
N ALA A 168 -31.80 1.72 -21.19
CA ALA A 168 -31.45 1.94 -19.80
C ALA A 168 -32.64 1.94 -18.84
N ILE A 169 -33.81 2.46 -19.30
CA ILE A 169 -35.03 2.48 -18.50
C ILE A 169 -35.56 1.07 -18.29
N GLN A 170 -35.62 0.26 -19.33
CA GLN A 170 -36.10 -1.13 -19.25
C GLN A 170 -35.21 -1.99 -18.34
N ILE A 171 -33.88 -1.78 -18.39
CA ILE A 171 -32.96 -2.47 -17.50
C ILE A 171 -33.21 -2.05 -16.04
N MET A 172 -33.36 -0.75 -15.77
CA MET A 172 -33.67 -0.23 -14.43
C MET A 172 -34.96 -0.79 -13.87
N GLU A 173 -36.03 -0.85 -14.70
CA GLU A 173 -37.32 -1.43 -14.31
C GLU A 173 -37.19 -2.91 -13.95
N ARG A 174 -36.46 -3.72 -14.74
CA ARG A 174 -36.23 -5.14 -14.45
C ARG A 174 -35.36 -5.34 -13.17
N LEU A 175 -34.46 -4.41 -12.87
CA LEU A 175 -33.62 -4.44 -11.65
C LEU A 175 -34.33 -3.83 -10.43
N GLY A 176 -35.53 -3.26 -10.58
CA GLY A 176 -36.24 -2.56 -9.50
C GLY A 176 -35.55 -1.26 -9.04
N LEU A 177 -34.77 -0.62 -9.93
CA LEU A 177 -34.00 0.58 -9.61
C LEU A 177 -34.74 1.86 -10.10
N SER A 178 -34.86 2.85 -9.20
CA SER A 178 -35.46 4.15 -9.51
C SER A 178 -34.43 5.28 -9.70
N HIS A 179 -33.22 5.15 -9.12
CA HIS A 179 -32.20 6.21 -9.13
C HIS A 179 -31.21 6.06 -10.28
N ARG A 180 -31.42 6.80 -11.36
CA ARG A 180 -30.66 6.72 -12.62
C ARG A 180 -29.15 6.96 -12.47
N PRO A 181 -28.66 7.94 -11.67
CA PRO A 181 -27.21 8.12 -11.46
C PRO A 181 -26.54 6.90 -10.84
N THR A 182 -27.14 6.29 -9.81
CA THR A 182 -26.63 5.07 -9.17
C THR A 182 -26.59 3.89 -10.14
N PHE A 183 -27.65 3.70 -10.94
CA PHE A 183 -27.67 2.67 -11.97
C PHE A 183 -26.54 2.86 -12.98
N ARG A 184 -26.34 4.07 -13.49
CA ARG A 184 -25.24 4.35 -14.43
C ARG A 184 -23.87 4.08 -13.83
N LYS A 185 -23.63 4.59 -12.61
CA LYS A 185 -22.33 4.50 -11.93
C LYS A 185 -21.97 3.04 -11.57
N ASN A 186 -22.93 2.31 -11.01
CA ASN A 186 -22.63 1.03 -10.35
C ASN A 186 -22.93 -0.20 -11.21
N TYR A 187 -23.78 -0.08 -12.25
CA TYR A 187 -24.21 -1.20 -13.10
C TYR A 187 -23.77 -1.00 -14.55
N LEU A 188 -24.23 0.07 -15.19
CA LEU A 188 -24.14 0.25 -16.64
C LEU A 188 -22.70 0.55 -17.09
N HIS A 189 -22.06 1.56 -16.50
CA HIS A 189 -20.71 1.95 -16.89
C HIS A 189 -19.66 0.87 -16.59
N PRO A 190 -19.67 0.19 -15.44
CA PRO A 190 -18.77 -0.93 -15.20
C PRO A 190 -18.96 -2.08 -16.21
N ALA A 191 -20.19 -2.41 -16.58
CA ALA A 191 -20.47 -3.44 -17.58
C ALA A 191 -19.97 -3.06 -18.98
N LEU A 192 -20.12 -1.79 -19.37
CA LEU A 192 -19.59 -1.24 -20.62
C LEU A 192 -18.05 -1.23 -20.63
N ASN A 193 -17.44 -0.72 -19.57
CA ASN A 193 -15.99 -0.58 -19.46
C ASN A 193 -15.27 -1.94 -19.47
N LYS A 194 -15.88 -2.95 -18.85
CA LYS A 194 -15.38 -4.34 -18.87
C LYS A 194 -15.75 -5.10 -20.15
N GLY A 195 -16.51 -4.47 -21.07
CA GLY A 195 -16.88 -5.05 -22.36
C GLY A 195 -17.91 -6.19 -22.30
N PHE A 196 -18.64 -6.35 -21.20
CA PHE A 196 -19.70 -7.35 -21.06
C PHE A 196 -20.96 -7.01 -21.85
N ILE A 197 -21.21 -5.71 -22.06
CA ILE A 197 -22.29 -5.18 -22.86
C ILE A 197 -21.78 -4.15 -23.85
N GLU A 198 -22.53 -3.91 -24.91
CA GLU A 198 -22.23 -2.87 -25.89
C GLU A 198 -23.44 -2.00 -26.18
N MET A 199 -23.16 -0.80 -26.67
CA MET A 199 -24.19 0.14 -27.16
C MET A 199 -24.64 -0.24 -28.58
N THR A 200 -25.94 -0.20 -28.86
CA THR A 200 -26.47 -0.43 -30.21
C THR A 200 -26.22 0.75 -31.15
N ILE A 201 -26.02 1.95 -30.59
CA ILE A 201 -25.70 3.19 -31.32
C ILE A 201 -24.50 3.86 -30.68
N PRO A 202 -23.26 3.35 -30.84
CA PRO A 202 -22.09 3.87 -30.17
C PRO A 202 -21.74 5.30 -30.57
N ASP A 203 -21.99 5.69 -31.80
CA ASP A 203 -21.73 7.04 -32.33
C ASP A 203 -22.64 8.12 -31.74
N LYS A 204 -23.76 7.71 -31.12
CA LYS A 204 -24.72 8.61 -30.48
C LYS A 204 -25.13 8.09 -29.10
N PRO A 205 -24.22 8.10 -28.10
CA PRO A 205 -24.45 7.47 -26.79
C PRO A 205 -25.64 8.07 -26.02
N ASN A 206 -26.03 9.32 -26.32
CA ASN A 206 -27.17 10.00 -25.70
C ASN A 206 -28.47 9.93 -26.52
N SER A 207 -28.50 9.09 -27.55
CA SER A 207 -29.73 8.90 -28.34
C SER A 207 -30.90 8.40 -27.49
N ARG A 208 -32.12 8.90 -27.76
CA ARG A 208 -33.33 8.37 -27.12
C ARG A 208 -33.59 6.91 -27.46
N ASN A 209 -33.06 6.44 -28.59
CA ASN A 209 -33.20 5.06 -29.08
C ASN A 209 -32.01 4.18 -28.66
N GLN A 210 -31.11 4.68 -27.83
CA GLN A 210 -29.96 3.90 -27.34
C GLN A 210 -30.44 2.69 -26.55
N LYS A 211 -30.00 1.51 -26.97
CA LYS A 211 -30.16 0.24 -26.28
C LYS A 211 -28.81 -0.38 -26.01
N TYR A 212 -28.79 -1.35 -25.14
CA TYR A 212 -27.63 -2.12 -24.73
C TYR A 212 -27.92 -3.60 -24.98
N ARG A 213 -26.92 -4.32 -25.43
CA ARG A 213 -26.99 -5.77 -25.60
C ARG A 213 -25.75 -6.43 -24.99
N ARG A 214 -25.92 -7.68 -24.62
CA ARG A 214 -24.80 -8.49 -24.14
C ARG A 214 -23.86 -8.81 -25.32
N LYS A 215 -22.57 -8.82 -25.05
CA LYS A 215 -21.54 -9.10 -26.06
C LYS A 215 -21.17 -10.58 -26.08
#